data_6c6828ce8dfdf15e374b891fd1176bce
#
_entry.id   6c6828ce8dfdf15e374b891fd1176bce
#
_cell.length_a   1.000
_cell.length_b   1.000
_cell.length_c   1.000
_cell.angle_alpha   90.00
_cell.angle_beta   90.00
_cell.angle_gamma   90.00
#
_symmetry.space_group_name_H-M   'P 1'
#
loop_
_entity.id
_entity.type
_entity.pdbx_description
1 polymer ?
#
loop_
_entity_poly.entity_id
_entity_poly.type
_entity_poly.pdbx_seq_one_letter_code
_entity_poly.pdbx_strand_id
1 'polypeptide(L)'
;MKKFIIAACAVFLCLFVANYAYYHLGIYIDLHPDQEVTTFMKTDADTIYMERDGQYEPFEIRGVNLGVGIPGEWATDYAIDKQTYLRWFGWIQEMGANTIRVYTILHDDFYNAF
;
A
#
# COMPACT_ATOMS: atom_id res chain seq x y z
N MET A 1 -2.40 42.41 19.19
CA MET A 1 -3.50 41.60 18.62
C MET A 1 -3.46 41.52 17.08
N LYS A 2 -3.49 42.64 16.34
CA LYS A 2 -3.51 42.64 14.85
C LYS A 2 -2.35 41.85 14.22
N LYS A 3 -1.10 42.04 14.71
CA LYS A 3 0.07 41.32 14.17
C LYS A 3 -0.01 39.80 14.37
N PHE A 4 -0.59 39.34 15.50
CA PHE A 4 -0.77 37.92 15.78
C PHE A 4 -1.83 37.31 14.86
N ILE A 5 -2.92 38.02 14.60
CA ILE A 5 -3.97 37.56 13.67
C ILE A 5 -3.41 37.47 12.25
N ILE A 6 -2.64 38.44 11.80
CA ILE A 6 -2.00 38.40 10.47
C ILE A 6 -1.06 37.21 10.35
N ALA A 7 -0.23 36.96 11.37
CA ALA A 7 0.67 35.79 11.36
C ALA A 7 -0.10 34.45 11.33
N ALA A 8 -1.18 34.34 12.11
CA ALA A 8 -2.03 33.15 12.10
C ALA A 8 -2.68 32.94 10.72
N CYS A 9 -3.23 33.97 10.11
CA CYS A 9 -3.80 33.88 8.77
C CYS A 9 -2.76 33.48 7.71
N ALA A 10 -1.52 34.00 7.79
CA ALA A 10 -0.46 33.60 6.89
C ALA A 10 -0.09 32.14 7.01
N VAL A 11 0.01 31.62 8.23
CA VAL A 11 0.26 30.17 8.48
C VAL A 11 -0.86 29.33 7.91
N PHE A 12 -2.12 29.68 8.16
CA PHE A 12 -3.27 28.96 7.60
C PHE A 12 -3.27 28.95 6.07
N LEU A 13 -2.94 30.09 5.45
CA LEU A 13 -2.85 30.19 3.99
C LEU A 13 -1.73 29.30 3.45
N CYS A 14 -0.56 29.27 4.09
CA CYS A 14 0.54 28.39 3.70
C CYS A 14 0.16 26.92 3.81
N LEU A 15 -0.49 26.50 4.90
CA LEU A 15 -0.95 25.14 5.09
C LEU A 15 -2.03 24.76 4.05
N PHE A 16 -2.94 25.67 3.74
CA PHE A 16 -3.95 25.43 2.72
C PHE A 16 -3.33 25.27 1.33
N VAL A 17 -2.37 26.11 0.95
CA VAL A 17 -1.67 26.04 -0.34
C VAL A 17 -0.86 24.73 -0.42
N ALA A 18 -0.13 24.37 0.64
CA ALA A 18 0.63 23.12 0.70
C ALA A 18 -0.29 21.89 0.56
N ASN A 19 -1.42 21.89 1.27
CA ASN A 19 -2.41 20.83 1.17
C ASN A 19 -2.99 20.72 -0.24
N TYR A 20 -3.37 21.85 -0.84
CA TYR A 20 -3.86 21.88 -2.22
C TYR A 20 -2.81 21.37 -3.22
N ALA A 21 -1.56 21.80 -3.09
CA ALA A 21 -0.46 21.35 -3.94
C ALA A 21 -0.23 19.85 -3.84
N TYR A 22 -0.27 19.31 -2.62
CA TYR A 22 -0.09 17.87 -2.39
C TYR A 22 -1.22 17.03 -3.00
N TYR A 23 -2.49 17.36 -2.70
CA TYR A 23 -3.63 16.51 -3.09
C TYR A 23 -4.13 16.73 -4.52
N HIS A 24 -3.98 17.94 -5.08
CA HIS A 24 -4.54 18.27 -6.40
C HIS A 24 -3.50 18.42 -7.49
N LEU A 25 -2.28 18.82 -7.15
CA LEU A 25 -1.20 19.01 -8.14
C LEU A 25 -0.16 17.88 -8.10
N GLY A 26 -0.26 16.94 -7.13
CA GLY A 26 0.70 15.85 -6.97
C GLY A 26 2.11 16.34 -6.61
N ILE A 27 2.24 17.55 -6.09
CA ILE A 27 3.53 18.11 -5.67
C ILE A 27 3.78 17.71 -4.22
N TYR A 28 4.83 16.94 -3.99
CA TYR A 28 5.27 16.61 -2.64
C TYR A 28 6.77 16.90 -2.50
N ILE A 29 7.19 17.17 -1.29
CA ILE A 29 8.60 17.35 -0.94
C ILE A 29 9.09 16.04 -0.32
N ASP A 30 10.03 15.39 -0.99
CA ASP A 30 10.72 14.24 -0.40
C ASP A 30 11.68 14.77 0.67
N LEU A 31 11.39 14.42 1.92
CA LEU A 31 12.22 14.78 3.06
C LEU A 31 13.42 13.84 3.25
N HIS A 32 13.47 12.75 2.50
CA HIS A 32 14.52 11.75 2.55
C HIS A 32 14.98 11.34 1.15
N PRO A 33 15.46 12.31 0.32
CA PRO A 33 15.80 12.04 -1.08
C PRO A 33 16.93 11.04 -1.26
N ASP A 34 17.75 10.85 -0.22
CA ASP A 34 18.86 9.91 -0.21
C ASP A 34 18.50 8.54 0.39
N GLN A 35 17.22 8.34 0.74
CA GLN A 35 16.77 7.05 1.26
C GLN A 35 16.76 6.03 0.13
N GLU A 36 17.67 5.08 0.19
CA GLU A 36 17.74 3.97 -0.75
C GLU A 36 16.48 3.12 -0.64
N VAL A 37 15.78 2.94 -1.75
CA VAL A 37 14.63 2.03 -1.81
C VAL A 37 15.16 0.61 -1.81
N THR A 38 15.10 -0.05 -0.68
CA THR A 38 15.44 -1.47 -0.59
C THR A 38 14.33 -2.29 -1.23
N THR A 39 14.67 -3.05 -2.26
CA THR A 39 13.75 -4.00 -2.88
C THR A 39 13.96 -5.37 -2.25
N PHE A 40 12.91 -5.92 -1.67
CA PHE A 40 12.95 -7.28 -1.11
C PHE A 40 13.03 -8.37 -2.18
N MET A 41 12.77 -8.02 -3.43
CA MET A 41 12.76 -8.97 -4.54
C MET A 41 13.58 -8.42 -5.70
N LYS A 42 14.25 -9.31 -6.40
CA LYS A 42 14.91 -9.05 -7.68
C LYS A 42 14.67 -10.20 -8.64
N THR A 43 14.88 -9.95 -9.92
CA THR A 43 14.78 -10.97 -10.96
C THR A 43 16.11 -11.07 -11.71
N ASP A 44 16.44 -12.28 -12.14
CA ASP A 44 17.54 -12.55 -13.04
C ASP A 44 17.07 -13.61 -14.04
N ALA A 45 17.07 -13.25 -15.33
CA ALA A 45 16.56 -14.07 -16.42
C ALA A 45 15.15 -14.63 -16.16
N ASP A 46 15.05 -15.85 -15.67
CA ASP A 46 13.83 -16.60 -15.42
C ASP A 46 13.54 -16.87 -13.93
N THR A 47 14.40 -16.34 -13.04
CA THR A 47 14.34 -16.63 -11.61
C THR A 47 14.00 -15.37 -10.82
N ILE A 48 13.07 -15.51 -9.87
CA ILE A 48 12.77 -14.50 -8.86
C ILE A 48 13.53 -14.84 -7.59
N TYR A 49 14.14 -13.84 -6.99
CA TYR A 49 14.84 -13.96 -5.73
C TYR A 49 14.17 -13.06 -4.69
N MET A 50 14.11 -13.53 -3.46
CA MET A 50 13.66 -12.76 -2.32
C MET A 50 14.81 -12.61 -1.31
N GLU A 51 14.95 -11.42 -0.76
CA GLU A 51 15.92 -11.13 0.29
C GLU A 51 15.47 -11.77 1.60
N ARG A 52 16.38 -12.54 2.20
CA ARG A 52 16.23 -13.09 3.55
C ARG A 52 17.56 -12.96 4.28
N ASP A 53 17.54 -12.34 5.44
CA ASP A 53 18.72 -12.16 6.30
C ASP A 53 19.93 -11.56 5.56
N GLY A 54 19.71 -10.60 4.66
CA GLY A 54 20.73 -9.92 3.87
C GLY A 54 21.22 -10.70 2.66
N GLN A 55 20.60 -11.83 2.33
CA GLN A 55 20.95 -12.64 1.15
C GLN A 55 19.74 -12.85 0.25
N TYR A 56 19.99 -12.93 -1.07
CA TYR A 56 18.96 -13.21 -2.05
C TYR A 56 18.88 -14.71 -2.34
N GLU A 57 17.75 -15.32 -2.02
CA GLU A 57 17.48 -16.72 -2.28
C GLU A 57 16.43 -16.88 -3.38
N PRO A 58 16.52 -17.94 -4.23
CA PRO A 58 15.48 -18.23 -5.20
C PRO A 58 14.11 -18.37 -4.53
N PHE A 59 13.12 -17.69 -5.09
CA PHE A 59 11.76 -17.67 -4.55
C PHE A 59 10.78 -18.27 -5.55
N GLU A 60 10.19 -19.39 -5.20
CA GLU A 60 9.14 -20.02 -5.98
C GLU A 60 7.78 -19.43 -5.62
N ILE A 61 7.09 -18.82 -6.59
CA ILE A 61 5.75 -18.27 -6.39
C ILE A 61 4.72 -19.39 -6.36
N ARG A 62 4.08 -19.57 -5.22
CA ARG A 62 2.86 -20.34 -5.06
C ARG A 62 1.72 -19.38 -4.76
N GLY A 63 1.14 -18.84 -5.85
CA GLY A 63 0.29 -17.67 -5.79
C GLY A 63 -1.20 -17.98 -5.92
N VAL A 64 -2.02 -17.16 -5.26
CA VAL A 64 -3.48 -17.13 -5.39
C VAL A 64 -3.91 -15.77 -5.94
N ASN A 65 -4.80 -15.79 -6.94
CA ASN A 65 -5.46 -14.56 -7.40
C ASN A 65 -6.62 -14.22 -6.46
N LEU A 66 -6.61 -13.02 -5.90
CA LEU A 66 -7.67 -12.54 -5.03
C LEU A 66 -8.44 -11.41 -5.73
N GLY A 67 -9.76 -11.59 -5.85
CA GLY A 67 -10.67 -10.57 -6.40
C GLY A 67 -11.11 -9.56 -5.34
N VAL A 68 -11.92 -8.59 -5.79
CA VAL A 68 -12.40 -7.46 -4.98
C VAL A 68 -13.87 -7.60 -4.56
N GLY A 69 -14.56 -8.65 -4.97
CA GLY A 69 -15.98 -8.86 -4.73
C GLY A 69 -16.30 -10.14 -3.96
N ILE A 70 -17.43 -10.12 -3.30
CA ILE A 70 -18.08 -11.29 -2.70
C ILE A 70 -19.43 -11.51 -3.38
N PRO A 71 -19.94 -12.74 -3.41
CA PRO A 71 -21.25 -13.02 -3.99
C PRO A 71 -22.36 -12.18 -3.36
N GLY A 72 -23.14 -11.51 -4.20
CA GLY A 72 -24.24 -10.67 -3.77
C GLY A 72 -23.90 -9.18 -3.60
N GLU A 73 -22.63 -8.81 -3.67
CA GLU A 73 -22.15 -7.43 -3.56
C GLU A 73 -21.41 -6.98 -4.82
N TRP A 74 -21.43 -5.70 -5.11
CA TRP A 74 -20.65 -5.13 -6.20
C TRP A 74 -19.19 -4.96 -5.78
N ALA A 75 -18.28 -5.17 -6.71
CA ALA A 75 -16.85 -5.00 -6.46
C ALA A 75 -16.46 -3.58 -6.02
N THR A 76 -17.27 -2.57 -6.39
CA THR A 76 -17.09 -1.16 -6.03
C THR A 76 -17.59 -0.81 -4.63
N ASP A 77 -18.32 -1.70 -3.97
CA ASP A 77 -18.94 -1.40 -2.67
C ASP A 77 -17.98 -1.66 -1.50
N TYR A 78 -16.78 -2.20 -1.79
CA TYR A 78 -15.75 -2.53 -0.78
C TYR A 78 -16.33 -3.35 0.39
N ALA A 79 -17.20 -4.30 0.06
CA ALA A 79 -17.96 -5.09 1.03
C ALA A 79 -17.11 -6.09 1.84
N ILE A 80 -15.82 -6.24 1.48
CA ILE A 80 -14.91 -7.16 2.15
C ILE A 80 -14.22 -6.42 3.29
N ASP A 81 -14.59 -6.79 4.51
CA ASP A 81 -13.99 -6.25 5.71
C ASP A 81 -12.67 -6.95 6.09
N LYS A 82 -11.94 -6.34 7.02
CA LYS A 82 -10.68 -6.86 7.55
C LYS A 82 -10.80 -8.30 8.09
N GLN A 83 -11.90 -8.62 8.78
CA GLN A 83 -12.08 -9.95 9.37
C GLN A 83 -12.24 -11.04 8.30
N THR A 84 -12.91 -10.70 7.22
CA THR A 84 -13.05 -11.57 6.07
C THR A 84 -11.70 -11.81 5.38
N TYR A 85 -10.88 -10.76 5.19
CA TYR A 85 -9.53 -10.91 4.66
C TYR A 85 -8.64 -11.75 5.56
N LEU A 86 -8.64 -11.52 6.86
CA LEU A 86 -7.88 -12.35 7.82
C LEU A 86 -8.24 -13.83 7.71
N ARG A 87 -9.53 -14.15 7.61
CA ARG A 87 -10.00 -15.52 7.43
C ARG A 87 -9.52 -16.12 6.11
N TRP A 88 -9.60 -15.36 5.00
CA TRP A 88 -9.15 -15.82 3.70
C TRP A 88 -7.64 -16.01 3.64
N PHE A 89 -6.87 -15.12 4.24
CA PHE A 89 -5.42 -15.26 4.32
C PHE A 89 -5.02 -16.49 5.11
N GLY A 90 -5.74 -16.82 6.18
CA GLY A 90 -5.55 -18.07 6.90
C GLY A 90 -5.76 -19.29 6.00
N TRP A 91 -6.83 -19.35 5.22
CA TRP A 91 -7.07 -20.44 4.28
C TRP A 91 -6.02 -20.50 3.16
N ILE A 92 -5.61 -19.37 2.62
CA ILE A 92 -4.57 -19.28 1.59
C ILE A 92 -3.24 -19.81 2.15
N GLN A 93 -2.91 -19.46 3.38
CA GLN A 93 -1.71 -19.95 4.06
C GLN A 93 -1.79 -21.46 4.33
N GLU A 94 -2.93 -21.99 4.78
CA GLU A 94 -3.16 -23.41 4.99
C GLU A 94 -2.98 -24.23 3.70
N MET A 95 -3.32 -23.66 2.53
CA MET A 95 -3.06 -24.28 1.23
C MET A 95 -1.55 -24.29 0.84
N GLY A 96 -0.69 -23.67 1.63
CA GLY A 96 0.74 -23.56 1.34
C GLY A 96 1.09 -22.48 0.31
N ALA A 97 0.16 -21.57 0.01
CA ALA A 97 0.46 -20.41 -0.83
C ALA A 97 1.32 -19.38 -0.07
N ASN A 98 2.20 -18.70 -0.80
CA ASN A 98 3.13 -17.72 -0.26
C ASN A 98 3.00 -16.35 -0.95
N THR A 99 2.08 -16.22 -1.89
CA THR A 99 1.92 -15.02 -2.70
C THR A 99 0.45 -14.79 -3.02
N ILE A 100 0.02 -13.54 -2.93
CA ILE A 100 -1.31 -13.11 -3.37
C ILE A 100 -1.14 -12.11 -4.51
N ARG A 101 -1.87 -12.31 -5.60
CA ARG A 101 -1.96 -11.36 -6.68
C ARG A 101 -3.32 -10.69 -6.66
N VAL A 102 -3.33 -9.37 -6.61
CA VAL A 102 -4.52 -8.53 -6.77
C VAL A 102 -4.46 -7.75 -8.09
N TYR A 103 -5.62 -7.38 -8.63
CA TYR A 103 -5.72 -6.75 -9.96
C TYR A 103 -5.90 -5.23 -9.89
N THR A 104 -6.11 -4.72 -8.70
CA THR A 104 -6.32 -3.29 -8.44
C THR A 104 -5.83 -2.93 -7.05
N ILE A 105 -5.79 -1.65 -6.75
CA ILE A 105 -5.61 -1.17 -5.37
C ILE A 105 -6.88 -1.48 -4.60
N LEU A 106 -6.73 -2.18 -3.49
CA LEU A 106 -7.82 -2.58 -2.62
C LEU A 106 -8.05 -1.54 -1.52
N HIS A 107 -9.15 -1.71 -0.78
CA HIS A 107 -9.42 -0.92 0.42
C HIS A 107 -8.39 -1.22 1.52
N ASP A 108 -8.20 -0.27 2.45
CA ASP A 108 -7.24 -0.36 3.58
C ASP A 108 -7.43 -1.63 4.41
N ASP A 109 -8.64 -2.16 4.51
CA ASP A 109 -8.92 -3.41 5.23
C ASP A 109 -8.11 -4.60 4.72
N PHE A 110 -7.81 -4.64 3.41
CA PHE A 110 -6.91 -5.64 2.85
C PHE A 110 -5.50 -5.49 3.41
N TYR A 111 -4.93 -4.28 3.32
CA TYR A 111 -3.56 -4.01 3.74
C TYR A 111 -3.38 -4.09 5.26
N ASN A 112 -4.41 -3.77 6.01
CA ASN A 112 -4.42 -3.88 7.47
C ASN A 112 -4.59 -5.33 7.95
N ALA A 113 -5.04 -6.24 7.08
CA ALA A 113 -5.16 -7.67 7.38
C ALA A 113 -3.91 -8.46 6.98
N PHE A 114 -3.12 -7.93 6.04
CA PHE A 114 -1.90 -8.54 5.51
C PHE A 114 -0.71 -8.32 6.43
#